data_50012befc8fcc3a3d084e2c0a5d6a03f
#
_entry.id   50012befc8fcc3a3d084e2c0a5d6a03f
#
_cell.length_a   1.000
_cell.length_b   1.000
_cell.length_c   1.000
_cell.angle_alpha   90.00
_cell.angle_beta   90.00
_cell.angle_gamma   90.00
#
_symmetry.space_group_name_H-M   'P 1'
#
loop_
_entity.id
_entity.type
_entity.pdbx_description
1 polymer ?
#
loop_
_entity_poly.entity_id
_entity_poly.type
_entity_poly.pdbx_seq_one_letter_code
_entity_poly.pdbx_strand_id
1 'polypeptide(L)'
;KGAFVVPTLITYDALAKDFPHLVYVSVSGFGQTGPNTKKPAYDIIVQAMSGLMDATGEPDGAPTMVGEALGDVAGGLFAAWGTMVALFDCSRTGLGRHVDVALFDGLVSMMPILACRTLMGGETPVRTGNRHPLSAPFGTYPAADGHFALAVLNDRLFATFCDVIGQPELVQDARFTSDP
;
A
#
# COMPACT_ATOMS: atom_id res chain seq x y z
N LYS A 1 -24.41 6.12 12.84
CA LYS A 1 -25.51 5.70 11.95
C LYS A 1 -24.98 4.51 11.19
N GLY A 2 -25.49 3.29 11.49
CA GLY A 2 -24.99 2.04 10.96
C GLY A 2 -25.03 2.01 9.43
N ALA A 3 -23.99 1.41 8.83
CA ALA A 3 -24.02 1.08 7.42
C ALA A 3 -25.20 0.14 7.18
N PHE A 4 -26.16 0.57 6.41
CA PHE A 4 -27.21 -0.30 5.90
C PHE A 4 -26.55 -1.24 4.88
N VAL A 5 -26.33 -2.49 5.26
CA VAL A 5 -26.17 -3.56 4.28
C VAL A 5 -27.55 -3.80 3.71
N VAL A 6 -27.88 -3.15 2.60
CA VAL A 6 -29.00 -3.57 1.78
C VAL A 6 -28.61 -4.92 1.21
N PRO A 7 -29.34 -6.02 1.48
CA PRO A 7 -29.12 -7.25 0.76
C PRO A 7 -29.30 -6.91 -0.72
N THR A 8 -28.24 -6.90 -1.48
CA THR A 8 -28.34 -6.61 -2.91
C THR A 8 -29.06 -7.81 -3.52
N LEU A 9 -30.32 -7.63 -3.84
CA LEU A 9 -31.13 -8.59 -4.60
C LEU A 9 -30.55 -8.82 -6.01
N ILE A 10 -29.56 -8.04 -6.40
CA ILE A 10 -28.93 -8.02 -7.70
C ILE A 10 -27.49 -8.49 -7.53
N THR A 11 -27.25 -9.78 -7.77
CA THR A 11 -25.88 -10.36 -7.76
C THR A 11 -25.40 -10.53 -9.19
N TYR A 12 -24.06 -10.65 -9.35
CA TYR A 12 -23.47 -10.98 -10.65
C TYR A 12 -24.08 -12.24 -11.24
N ASP A 13 -24.22 -13.33 -10.46
CA ASP A 13 -24.76 -14.62 -10.91
C ASP A 13 -26.21 -14.53 -11.39
N ALA A 14 -26.98 -13.62 -10.83
CA ALA A 14 -28.35 -13.37 -11.30
C ALA A 14 -28.36 -12.62 -12.62
N LEU A 15 -27.54 -11.57 -12.75
CA LEU A 15 -27.51 -10.72 -13.94
C LEU A 15 -26.77 -11.37 -15.12
N ALA A 16 -25.72 -12.13 -14.88
CA ALA A 16 -24.88 -12.71 -15.94
C ALA A 16 -25.66 -13.67 -16.87
N LYS A 17 -26.78 -14.24 -16.39
CA LYS A 17 -27.66 -15.11 -17.18
C LYS A 17 -28.38 -14.34 -18.28
N ASP A 18 -28.84 -13.15 -17.97
CA ASP A 18 -29.59 -12.30 -18.89
C ASP A 18 -28.68 -11.35 -19.67
N PHE A 19 -27.51 -11.03 -19.08
CA PHE A 19 -26.52 -10.08 -19.60
C PHE A 19 -25.13 -10.70 -19.66
N PRO A 20 -24.85 -11.64 -20.58
CA PRO A 20 -23.58 -12.38 -20.61
C PRO A 20 -22.35 -11.50 -20.89
N HIS A 21 -22.54 -10.26 -21.38
CA HIS A 21 -21.45 -9.30 -21.62
C HIS A 21 -21.20 -8.36 -20.43
N LEU A 22 -21.96 -8.51 -19.34
CA LEU A 22 -21.89 -7.61 -18.20
C LEU A 22 -20.53 -7.70 -17.50
N VAL A 23 -19.84 -6.58 -17.39
CA VAL A 23 -18.74 -6.40 -16.45
C VAL A 23 -19.33 -5.84 -15.14
N TYR A 24 -19.27 -6.65 -14.09
CA TYR A 24 -19.82 -6.34 -12.78
C TYR A 24 -18.69 -6.13 -11.79
N VAL A 25 -18.69 -5.00 -11.08
CA VAL A 25 -17.62 -4.65 -10.13
C VAL A 25 -18.19 -4.55 -8.73
N SER A 26 -17.63 -5.33 -7.81
CA SER A 26 -17.90 -5.21 -6.37
C SER A 26 -16.69 -4.60 -5.69
N VAL A 27 -16.91 -3.54 -4.91
CA VAL A 27 -15.89 -2.96 -4.05
C VAL A 27 -16.37 -3.07 -2.61
N SER A 28 -15.57 -3.69 -1.75
CA SER A 28 -15.90 -3.89 -0.34
C SER A 28 -14.66 -3.91 0.54
N GLY A 29 -14.83 -3.85 1.85
CA GLY A 29 -13.68 -3.83 2.77
C GLY A 29 -12.79 -5.07 2.65
N PHE A 30 -13.39 -6.26 2.48
CA PHE A 30 -12.68 -7.55 2.55
C PHE A 30 -13.03 -8.52 1.43
N GLY A 31 -13.62 -8.05 0.33
CA GLY A 31 -14.02 -8.90 -0.80
C GLY A 31 -15.34 -9.63 -0.58
N GLN A 32 -15.77 -10.36 -1.62
CA GLN A 32 -17.05 -11.11 -1.63
C GLN A 32 -16.88 -12.53 -1.11
N THR A 33 -15.66 -12.99 -0.85
CA THR A 33 -15.33 -14.34 -0.37
C THR A 33 -14.48 -14.27 0.90
N GLY A 34 -14.37 -15.39 1.63
CA GLY A 34 -13.55 -15.50 2.82
C GLY A 34 -14.25 -15.12 4.14
N PRO A 35 -13.53 -15.22 5.27
CA PRO A 35 -14.13 -15.13 6.61
C PRO A 35 -14.59 -13.72 7.02
N ASN A 36 -14.10 -12.68 6.34
CA ASN A 36 -14.35 -11.28 6.69
C ASN A 36 -15.41 -10.61 5.80
N THR A 37 -16.01 -11.30 4.85
CA THR A 37 -16.97 -10.74 3.85
C THR A 37 -18.12 -9.95 4.46
N LYS A 38 -18.55 -10.32 5.65
CA LYS A 38 -19.69 -9.67 6.35
C LYS A 38 -19.24 -8.54 7.28
N LYS A 39 -17.94 -8.31 7.41
CA LYS A 39 -17.45 -7.23 8.26
C LYS A 39 -17.52 -5.90 7.52
N PRO A 40 -18.11 -4.87 8.14
CA PRO A 40 -17.99 -3.52 7.60
C PRO A 40 -16.54 -3.04 7.74
N ALA A 41 -16.10 -2.22 6.81
CA ALA A 41 -14.83 -1.54 6.89
C ALA A 41 -14.97 -0.09 6.39
N TYR A 42 -14.23 0.78 7.04
CA TYR A 42 -13.84 2.08 6.55
C TYR A 42 -12.33 2.06 6.34
N ASP A 43 -11.80 3.04 5.64
CA ASP A 43 -10.37 3.17 5.37
C ASP A 43 -9.50 2.97 6.62
N ILE A 44 -9.81 3.62 7.73
CA ILE A 44 -9.05 3.50 8.99
C ILE A 44 -8.99 2.05 9.50
N ILE A 45 -10.07 1.27 9.33
CA ILE A 45 -10.10 -0.15 9.72
C ILE A 45 -9.16 -0.96 8.84
N VAL A 46 -9.16 -0.66 7.54
CA VAL A 46 -8.28 -1.32 6.57
C VAL A 46 -6.82 -0.96 6.85
N GLN A 47 -6.50 0.31 7.11
CA GLN A 47 -5.16 0.74 7.50
C GLN A 47 -4.67 0.06 8.78
N ALA A 48 -5.53 -0.06 9.79
CA ALA A 48 -5.19 -0.72 11.05
C ALA A 48 -4.95 -2.23 10.86
N MET A 49 -5.85 -2.91 10.16
CA MET A 49 -5.78 -4.36 9.97
C MET A 49 -4.67 -4.81 9.03
N SER A 50 -4.28 -3.97 8.06
CA SER A 50 -3.18 -4.27 7.13
C SER A 50 -1.79 -4.12 7.75
N GLY A 51 -1.68 -3.51 8.94
CA GLY A 51 -0.41 -3.20 9.58
C GLY A 51 0.21 -1.87 9.11
N LEU A 52 -0.41 -1.13 8.19
CA LEU A 52 0.10 0.15 7.72
C LEU A 52 0.25 1.15 8.88
N MET A 53 -0.75 1.23 9.76
CA MET A 53 -0.70 2.11 10.92
C MET A 53 0.42 1.74 11.89
N ASP A 54 0.68 0.45 12.05
CA ASP A 54 1.77 -0.02 12.95
C ASP A 54 3.15 0.25 12.36
N ALA A 55 3.28 0.29 11.05
CA ALA A 55 4.52 0.65 10.37
C ALA A 55 4.71 2.16 10.18
N THR A 56 3.70 2.98 10.47
CA THR A 56 3.69 4.44 10.26
C THR A 56 3.82 5.17 11.60
N GLY A 57 4.67 6.20 11.64
CA GLY A 57 4.87 7.07 12.81
C GLY A 57 6.27 6.95 13.42
N GLU A 58 6.48 7.67 14.51
CA GLU A 58 7.75 7.67 15.25
C GLU A 58 8.01 6.32 15.92
N PRO A 59 9.29 5.88 16.07
CA PRO A 59 9.63 4.56 16.59
C PRO A 59 8.95 4.20 17.91
N ASP A 60 8.93 5.15 18.84
CA ASP A 60 8.35 4.99 20.18
C ASP A 60 6.91 5.54 20.27
N GLY A 61 6.34 5.94 19.14
CA GLY A 61 5.01 6.52 19.09
C GLY A 61 3.89 5.48 19.01
N ALA A 62 2.63 5.93 19.03
CA ALA A 62 1.48 5.09 18.75
C ALA A 62 1.38 4.77 17.24
N PRO A 63 0.72 3.67 16.87
CA PRO A 63 0.35 3.43 15.47
C PRO A 63 -0.37 4.63 14.87
N THR A 64 0.09 5.09 13.71
CA THR A 64 -0.34 6.36 13.13
C THR A 64 -1.03 6.14 11.78
N MET A 65 -2.23 6.69 11.65
CA MET A 65 -2.96 6.69 10.39
C MET A 65 -2.24 7.58 9.37
N VAL A 66 -2.15 7.12 8.13
CA VAL A 66 -1.77 8.00 7.01
C VAL A 66 -2.84 9.07 6.83
N GLY A 67 -2.44 10.31 6.60
CA GLY A 67 -3.33 11.47 6.50
C GLY A 67 -4.24 11.49 5.25
N GLU A 68 -4.38 10.37 4.56
CA GLU A 68 -5.23 10.18 3.39
C GLU A 68 -5.92 8.81 3.45
N ALA A 69 -7.09 8.68 2.85
CA ALA A 69 -7.86 7.44 2.78
C ALA A 69 -7.25 6.45 1.76
N LEU A 70 -6.04 5.95 2.05
CA LEU A 70 -5.26 5.15 1.12
C LEU A 70 -5.94 3.82 0.73
N GLY A 71 -6.66 3.19 1.65
CA GLY A 71 -7.41 1.97 1.36
C GLY A 71 -8.53 2.22 0.36
N ASP A 72 -9.26 3.32 0.54
CA ASP A 72 -10.35 3.72 -0.37
C ASP A 72 -9.80 4.11 -1.76
N VAL A 73 -8.71 4.89 -1.79
CA VAL A 73 -8.03 5.28 -3.04
C VAL A 73 -7.50 4.05 -3.76
N ALA A 74 -6.82 3.14 -3.06
CA ALA A 74 -6.34 1.88 -3.64
C ALA A 74 -7.49 1.05 -4.20
N GLY A 75 -8.57 0.89 -3.45
CA GLY A 75 -9.76 0.18 -3.90
C GLY A 75 -10.35 0.78 -5.18
N GLY A 76 -10.46 2.11 -5.25
CA GLY A 76 -10.91 2.82 -6.45
C GLY A 76 -10.01 2.59 -7.66
N LEU A 77 -8.68 2.65 -7.48
CA LEU A 77 -7.72 2.39 -8.55
C LEU A 77 -7.77 0.93 -9.04
N PHE A 78 -7.81 -0.04 -8.13
CA PHE A 78 -7.93 -1.45 -8.51
C PHE A 78 -9.27 -1.76 -9.16
N ALA A 79 -10.36 -1.12 -8.74
CA ALA A 79 -11.67 -1.24 -9.38
C ALA A 79 -11.65 -0.70 -10.82
N ALA A 80 -11.09 0.48 -11.03
CA ALA A 80 -10.93 1.05 -12.36
C ALA A 80 -10.06 0.16 -13.25
N TRP A 81 -8.93 -0.30 -12.74
CA TRP A 81 -8.00 -1.17 -13.48
C TRP A 81 -8.63 -2.52 -13.82
N GLY A 82 -9.24 -3.18 -12.82
CA GLY A 82 -9.95 -4.45 -13.03
C GLY A 82 -11.09 -4.31 -14.05
N THR A 83 -11.83 -3.19 -14.01
CA THR A 83 -12.87 -2.87 -14.98
C THR A 83 -12.31 -2.80 -16.41
N MET A 84 -11.21 -2.06 -16.61
CA MET A 84 -10.60 -1.93 -17.92
C MET A 84 -10.10 -3.26 -18.48
N VAL A 85 -9.47 -4.09 -17.63
CA VAL A 85 -9.03 -5.44 -18.00
C VAL A 85 -10.22 -6.34 -18.37
N ALA A 86 -11.30 -6.30 -17.58
CA ALA A 86 -12.51 -7.06 -17.84
C ALA A 86 -13.23 -6.62 -19.13
N LEU A 87 -13.27 -5.31 -19.40
CA LEU A 87 -13.82 -4.77 -20.67
C LEU A 87 -12.97 -5.18 -21.87
N PHE A 88 -11.65 -5.15 -21.74
CA PHE A 88 -10.75 -5.62 -22.78
C PHE A 88 -10.95 -7.12 -23.09
N ASP A 89 -11.05 -7.95 -22.04
CA ASP A 89 -11.36 -9.39 -22.20
C ASP A 89 -12.74 -9.57 -22.84
N CYS A 90 -13.75 -8.86 -22.38
CA CYS A 90 -15.12 -8.90 -22.93
C CYS A 90 -15.15 -8.52 -24.41
N SER A 91 -14.38 -7.52 -24.82
CA SER A 91 -14.31 -7.11 -26.24
C SER A 91 -13.76 -8.21 -27.17
N ARG A 92 -12.96 -9.14 -26.62
CA ARG A 92 -12.35 -10.25 -27.37
C ARG A 92 -13.16 -11.54 -27.29
N THR A 93 -13.77 -11.81 -26.14
CA THR A 93 -14.46 -13.07 -25.85
C THR A 93 -15.97 -12.98 -25.99
N GLY A 94 -16.52 -11.77 -25.94
CA GLY A 94 -17.96 -11.54 -25.84
C GLY A 94 -18.54 -11.89 -24.47
N LEU A 95 -17.72 -12.18 -23.45
CA LEU A 95 -18.16 -12.58 -22.12
C LEU A 95 -17.73 -11.53 -21.08
N GLY A 96 -18.69 -11.11 -20.26
CA GLY A 96 -18.43 -10.26 -19.12
C GLY A 96 -17.74 -10.99 -17.97
N ARG A 97 -17.36 -10.24 -16.93
CA ARG A 97 -16.66 -10.76 -15.75
C ARG A 97 -17.16 -10.09 -14.48
N HIS A 98 -17.06 -10.82 -13.38
CA HIS A 98 -17.14 -10.22 -12.05
C HIS A 98 -15.73 -9.82 -11.60
N VAL A 99 -15.57 -8.53 -11.27
CA VAL A 99 -14.36 -7.96 -10.67
C VAL A 99 -14.68 -7.75 -9.19
N ASP A 100 -14.03 -8.51 -8.34
CA ASP A 100 -14.15 -8.39 -6.88
C ASP A 100 -12.92 -7.66 -6.33
N VAL A 101 -13.13 -6.51 -5.68
CA VAL A 101 -12.07 -5.65 -5.14
C VAL A 101 -12.28 -5.50 -3.63
N ALA A 102 -11.30 -5.97 -2.87
CA ALA A 102 -11.21 -5.74 -1.44
C ALA A 102 -10.28 -4.55 -1.16
N LEU A 103 -10.74 -3.59 -0.38
CA LEU A 103 -9.92 -2.45 0.07
C LEU A 103 -8.67 -2.94 0.81
N PHE A 104 -8.84 -3.97 1.65
CA PHE A 104 -7.76 -4.58 2.42
C PHE A 104 -6.67 -5.15 1.51
N ASP A 105 -7.04 -5.97 0.53
CA ASP A 105 -6.09 -6.60 -0.40
C ASP A 105 -5.41 -5.55 -1.28
N GLY A 106 -6.17 -4.54 -1.72
CA GLY A 106 -5.64 -3.41 -2.47
C GLY A 106 -4.58 -2.66 -1.67
N LEU A 107 -4.84 -2.35 -0.40
CA LEU A 107 -3.88 -1.65 0.45
C LEU A 107 -2.65 -2.51 0.74
N VAL A 108 -2.81 -3.79 1.06
CA VAL A 108 -1.67 -4.72 1.26
C VAL A 108 -0.81 -4.80 0.01
N SER A 109 -1.42 -4.82 -1.18
CA SER A 109 -0.69 -4.83 -2.46
C SER A 109 0.17 -3.57 -2.69
N MET A 110 -0.17 -2.46 -2.05
CA MET A 110 0.60 -1.21 -2.10
C MET A 110 1.73 -1.14 -1.06
N MET A 111 1.90 -2.16 -0.23
CA MET A 111 2.93 -2.24 0.80
C MET A 111 3.97 -3.35 0.54
N PRO A 112 4.62 -3.40 -0.66
CA PRO A 112 5.46 -4.54 -1.02
C PRO A 112 6.66 -4.74 -0.08
N ILE A 113 7.29 -3.67 0.41
CA ILE A 113 8.42 -3.77 1.34
C ILE A 113 7.98 -4.44 2.65
N LEU A 114 6.88 -3.96 3.25
CA LEU A 114 6.36 -4.52 4.50
C LEU A 114 5.90 -5.96 4.32
N ALA A 115 5.16 -6.24 3.23
CA ALA A 115 4.68 -7.56 2.92
C ALA A 115 5.83 -8.56 2.69
N CYS A 116 6.87 -8.20 1.92
CA CYS A 116 8.03 -9.06 1.69
C CYS A 116 8.82 -9.31 2.98
N ARG A 117 9.08 -8.28 3.77
CA ARG A 117 9.80 -8.45 5.05
C ARG A 117 9.06 -9.37 6.01
N THR A 118 7.75 -9.23 6.11
CA THR A 118 6.93 -10.06 7.01
C THR A 118 6.76 -11.47 6.47
N LEU A 119 6.31 -11.63 5.22
CA LEU A 119 5.90 -12.92 4.68
C LEU A 119 7.07 -13.79 4.24
N MET A 120 8.16 -13.19 3.78
CA MET A 120 9.35 -13.89 3.28
C MET A 120 10.50 -13.84 4.28
N GLY A 121 10.71 -12.71 4.96
CA GLY A 121 11.78 -12.52 5.93
C GLY A 121 11.41 -12.96 7.35
N GLY A 122 10.12 -13.15 7.65
CA GLY A 122 9.65 -13.47 9.00
C GLY A 122 9.82 -12.33 10.00
N GLU A 123 10.10 -11.12 9.51
CA GLU A 123 10.32 -9.95 10.33
C GLU A 123 9.00 -9.30 10.74
N THR A 124 8.96 -8.76 11.96
CA THR A 124 7.89 -7.84 12.35
C THR A 124 8.34 -6.42 12.00
N PRO A 125 7.70 -5.74 11.04
CA PRO A 125 8.04 -4.36 10.71
C PRO A 125 7.89 -3.46 11.93
N VAL A 126 8.81 -2.52 12.09
CA VAL A 126 8.78 -1.52 13.15
C VAL A 126 8.66 -0.13 12.53
N ARG A 127 8.11 0.81 13.28
CA ARG A 127 8.08 2.22 12.89
C ARG A 127 9.49 2.77 12.81
N THR A 128 9.79 3.49 11.77
CA THR A 128 11.11 4.10 11.53
C THR A 128 11.05 5.64 11.49
N GLY A 129 9.88 6.21 11.77
CA GLY A 129 9.63 7.63 11.59
C GLY A 129 9.79 8.01 10.12
N ASN A 130 10.51 9.09 9.89
CA ASN A 130 10.82 9.58 8.54
C ASN A 130 12.16 9.03 8.00
N ARG A 131 12.52 7.79 8.37
CA ARG A 131 13.72 7.10 7.86
C ARG A 131 13.33 5.93 6.97
N HIS A 132 14.07 5.75 5.89
CA HIS A 132 13.88 4.57 5.05
C HIS A 132 14.29 3.31 5.83
N PRO A 133 13.49 2.20 5.76
CA PRO A 133 13.76 1.02 6.57
C PRO A 133 14.97 0.19 6.14
N LEU A 134 15.53 0.45 4.95
CA LEU A 134 16.58 -0.36 4.35
C LEU A 134 17.80 0.43 3.90
N SER A 135 17.76 1.77 3.88
CA SER A 135 18.87 2.58 3.32
C SER A 135 19.14 3.82 4.16
N ALA A 136 20.41 4.19 4.27
CA ALA A 136 20.90 5.38 4.97
C ALA A 136 22.08 6.04 4.22
N PRO A 137 22.15 7.39 4.21
CA PRO A 137 21.18 8.36 4.72
C PRO A 137 19.99 8.54 3.78
N PHE A 138 18.80 8.14 4.25
CA PHE A 138 17.56 8.32 3.51
C PHE A 138 16.43 8.64 4.50
N GLY A 139 15.94 9.87 4.47
CA GLY A 139 14.92 10.33 5.41
C GLY A 139 14.78 11.84 5.45
N THR A 140 14.15 12.34 6.50
CA THR A 140 14.07 13.78 6.76
C THR A 140 15.02 14.18 7.90
N TYR A 141 15.66 15.33 7.72
CA TYR A 141 16.67 15.86 8.63
C TYR A 141 16.34 17.31 8.97
N PRO A 142 16.68 17.76 10.20
CA PRO A 142 16.47 19.16 10.60
C PRO A 142 17.45 20.08 9.84
N ALA A 143 16.97 21.28 9.53
CA ALA A 143 17.74 22.41 9.04
C ALA A 143 17.49 23.62 9.95
N ALA A 144 18.22 24.71 9.75
CA ALA A 144 18.09 25.91 10.57
C ALA A 144 16.69 26.55 10.49
N ASP A 145 16.03 26.39 9.37
CA ASP A 145 14.74 27.00 9.03
C ASP A 145 13.59 25.97 8.83
N GLY A 146 13.84 24.68 9.13
CA GLY A 146 12.82 23.66 8.97
C GLY A 146 13.41 22.25 8.84
N HIS A 147 12.93 21.51 7.84
CA HIS A 147 13.39 20.16 7.54
C HIS A 147 13.64 19.99 6.03
N PHE A 148 14.57 19.13 5.68
CA PHE A 148 14.79 18.71 4.30
C PHE A 148 14.74 17.18 4.16
N ALA A 149 14.37 16.70 2.99
CA ALA A 149 14.43 15.28 2.66
C ALA A 149 15.73 14.98 1.91
N LEU A 150 16.37 13.86 2.29
CA LEU A 150 17.57 13.35 1.65
C LEU A 150 17.31 11.89 1.25
N ALA A 151 17.75 11.51 0.05
CA ALA A 151 17.66 10.14 -0.44
C ALA A 151 18.96 9.72 -1.13
N VAL A 152 19.76 8.95 -0.42
CA VAL A 152 21.03 8.38 -0.93
C VAL A 152 20.82 6.88 -1.03
N LEU A 153 20.81 6.34 -2.27
CA LEU A 153 20.42 4.96 -2.55
C LEU A 153 21.55 4.11 -3.17
N ASN A 154 22.72 4.69 -3.37
CA ASN A 154 23.86 3.96 -3.92
C ASN A 154 25.18 4.68 -3.64
N ASP A 155 26.30 3.96 -3.82
CA ASP A 155 27.65 4.43 -3.51
C ASP A 155 28.04 5.72 -4.24
N ARG A 156 27.57 5.91 -5.47
CA ARG A 156 27.83 7.15 -6.22
C ARG A 156 27.17 8.35 -5.57
N LEU A 157 25.91 8.20 -5.15
CA LEU A 157 25.19 9.26 -4.43
C LEU A 157 25.80 9.49 -3.05
N PHE A 158 26.27 8.43 -2.39
CA PHE A 158 26.96 8.54 -1.11
C PHE A 158 28.26 9.33 -1.23
N ALA A 159 29.09 9.05 -2.24
CA ALA A 159 30.28 9.83 -2.50
C ALA A 159 29.97 11.31 -2.75
N THR A 160 28.96 11.60 -3.59
CA THR A 160 28.52 12.98 -3.83
C THR A 160 28.02 13.65 -2.53
N PHE A 161 27.29 12.93 -1.71
CA PHE A 161 26.84 13.44 -0.40
C PHE A 161 28.04 13.75 0.51
N CYS A 162 29.02 12.86 0.61
CA CYS A 162 30.24 13.08 1.40
C CYS A 162 31.01 14.32 0.95
N ASP A 163 31.12 14.53 -0.37
CA ASP A 163 31.74 15.75 -0.92
C ASP A 163 30.96 17.01 -0.53
N VAL A 164 29.63 16.98 -0.64
CA VAL A 164 28.76 18.13 -0.30
C VAL A 164 28.85 18.53 1.17
N ILE A 165 28.96 17.55 2.08
CA ILE A 165 29.10 17.81 3.50
C ILE A 165 30.56 18.10 3.94
N GLY A 166 31.51 18.08 2.99
CA GLY A 166 32.94 18.35 3.24
C GLY A 166 33.66 17.22 3.99
N GLN A 167 33.20 15.98 3.87
CA GLN A 167 33.80 14.80 4.50
C GLN A 167 34.01 13.66 3.49
N PRO A 168 34.78 13.86 2.43
CA PRO A 168 34.97 12.85 1.37
C PRO A 168 35.63 11.55 1.89
N GLU A 169 36.33 11.59 3.01
CA GLU A 169 36.96 10.42 3.65
C GLU A 169 35.95 9.37 4.12
N LEU A 170 34.70 9.74 4.37
CA LEU A 170 33.66 8.81 4.80
C LEU A 170 33.36 7.72 3.76
N VAL A 171 33.67 7.96 2.49
CA VAL A 171 33.53 6.95 1.41
C VAL A 171 34.38 5.72 1.65
N GLN A 172 35.56 5.89 2.34
CA GLN A 172 36.48 4.82 2.65
C GLN A 172 36.31 4.26 4.07
N ASP A 173 35.42 4.81 4.86
CA ASP A 173 35.18 4.37 6.23
C ASP A 173 34.40 3.04 6.23
N ALA A 174 34.99 2.03 6.90
CA ALA A 174 34.41 0.68 6.97
C ALA A 174 32.99 0.62 7.54
N ARG A 175 32.57 1.64 8.27
CA ARG A 175 31.20 1.73 8.81
C ARG A 175 30.14 2.04 7.76
N PHE A 176 30.54 2.51 6.58
CA PHE A 176 29.65 2.98 5.50
C PHE A 176 29.88 2.27 4.16
N THR A 177 30.59 1.14 4.15
CA THR A 177 30.93 0.40 2.92
C THR A 177 29.79 -0.51 2.43
N SER A 178 28.74 -0.70 3.19
CA SER A 178 27.56 -1.47 2.79
C SER A 178 26.33 -0.96 3.51
N ASP A 179 25.17 -1.00 2.85
CA ASP A 179 23.88 -0.92 3.51
C ASP A 179 23.70 -2.15 4.43
N PRO A 180 23.12 -1.98 5.62
CA PRO A 180 22.91 -3.09 6.56
C PRO A 180 21.89 -4.12 6.05
#